data_03a53a66bc95d2ccacc5713e88272754
#
_entry.id   03a53a66bc95d2ccacc5713e88272754
#
_cell.length_a   1.000
_cell.length_b   1.000
_cell.length_c   1.000
_cell.angle_alpha   90.00
_cell.angle_beta   90.00
_cell.angle_gamma   90.00
#
_symmetry.space_group_name_H-M   'P 1'
#
loop_
_entity.id
_entity.type
_entity.pdbx_description
1 polymer ?
#
loop_
_entity_poly.entity_id
_entity_poly.type
_entity_poly.pdbx_seq_one_letter_code
_entity_poly.pdbx_strand_id
1 'polypeptide(L)'
;MADGFHAGLFDELEALYPDSSGGAAQYGVAAAKGTVAGVHILLTGLTPGQPVSIEVSGPHTAFKLFELVPVPVEVNTGARLRTAYLHDDVNETLIRKAPFYIYEALKPLYNLLLPTGPAAALAFKTPIECCKARQAVEWRFTIAHAGEVRDLRFVVEQFPCRVPPASEHTHQYVNWISYANIAKWHNAPIGTPAYEAMLRKYLRAAVFSRQNILPIPLGSLFEREAGQPVLRTERLIRLIRLGEEVGLRLFEGSAFCSRSAGQADDDAFFRSLDMDAMHSPDEVAAAFRKAAFAAFDYGTGAKVSLTGEAVGTPAARETLACMAKQLFAFLQEHDLVSRWTQCLMDEPNDALAAAYREIAQTVKPLMPGVKILEPVLPTHALDGAVDIWCPSIDVYERDRAYYDGRVAQGDGLYVYTCLTPGGNYMNRMLDMQRLRQVLLFWMPAVYPNVQGFLHWGLNQYPAGVNPFERSSTMFSEQVLEFHPKRAMFLPAGDCCIFYPGYDEPLLSTRSEAHRLGLEDLCLLQTLPAGEARALAQTVARGYADYTKSIPAYRAAKLRLLEAAQNAKNNG
;
A
#
# COMPACT_ATOMS: atom_id res chain seq x y z
N MET A 1 -12.22 36.36 22.30
CA MET A 1 -11.22 35.89 23.27
C MET A 1 -10.47 34.78 22.55
N ALA A 2 -9.15 34.83 22.48
CA ALA A 2 -8.41 33.68 21.94
C ALA A 2 -8.72 32.49 22.85
N ASP A 3 -9.28 31.43 22.28
CA ASP A 3 -9.45 30.19 23.03
C ASP A 3 -8.08 29.74 23.50
N GLY A 4 -7.92 29.47 24.80
CA GLY A 4 -6.66 29.06 25.41
C GLY A 4 -6.14 27.73 24.81
N PHE A 5 -4.95 27.34 25.16
CA PHE A 5 -4.34 26.06 24.77
C PHE A 5 -5.26 24.87 25.14
N HIS A 6 -5.51 23.99 24.19
CA HIS A 6 -6.31 22.78 24.38
C HIS A 6 -5.56 21.56 23.83
N ALA A 7 -5.71 20.39 24.47
CA ALA A 7 -5.22 19.10 24.04
C ALA A 7 -6.32 18.03 24.20
N GLY A 8 -6.48 17.15 23.20
CA GLY A 8 -7.49 16.10 23.24
C GLY A 8 -7.08 14.84 22.49
N LEU A 9 -7.51 13.67 22.98
CA LEU A 9 -7.28 12.36 22.39
C LEU A 9 -8.35 12.00 21.36
N PHE A 10 -7.91 11.36 20.28
CA PHE A 10 -8.75 10.83 19.21
C PHE A 10 -8.36 9.39 18.87
N ASP A 11 -9.30 8.61 18.36
CA ASP A 11 -8.97 7.32 17.74
C ASP A 11 -7.98 7.52 16.58
N GLU A 12 -7.00 6.62 16.46
CA GLU A 12 -6.00 6.66 15.38
C GLU A 12 -6.59 6.51 13.97
N LEU A 13 -7.86 6.11 13.85
CA LEU A 13 -8.61 6.00 12.58
C LEU A 13 -9.41 7.26 12.24
N GLU A 14 -9.50 8.22 13.17
CA GLU A 14 -10.15 9.49 12.89
C GLU A 14 -9.25 10.39 12.02
N ALA A 15 -9.86 11.00 11.02
CA ALA A 15 -9.18 11.99 10.20
C ALA A 15 -9.07 13.31 10.97
N LEU A 16 -7.85 13.80 11.17
CA LEU A 16 -7.57 15.09 11.80
C LEU A 16 -7.08 16.11 10.78
N TYR A 17 -7.48 17.36 10.97
CA TYR A 17 -7.19 18.49 10.09
C TYR A 17 -6.60 19.66 10.89
N PRO A 18 -5.89 20.61 10.26
CA PRO A 18 -5.41 21.82 10.95
C PRO A 18 -6.50 22.68 11.60
N ASP A 19 -7.75 22.53 11.17
CA ASP A 19 -8.93 23.21 11.71
C ASP A 19 -9.81 22.28 12.57
N SER A 20 -9.35 21.07 12.90
CA SER A 20 -10.03 20.20 13.87
C SER A 20 -9.97 20.78 15.27
N SER A 21 -10.96 20.44 16.08
CA SER A 21 -11.05 20.86 17.48
C SER A 21 -11.64 19.75 18.36
N GLY A 22 -11.56 19.93 19.68
CA GLY A 22 -12.13 18.99 20.65
C GLY A 22 -11.18 17.84 21.00
N GLY A 23 -11.73 16.64 21.18
CA GLY A 23 -11.06 15.45 21.66
C GLY A 23 -11.35 15.14 23.11
N ALA A 24 -11.09 13.91 23.54
CA ALA A 24 -11.35 13.42 24.89
C ALA A 24 -10.12 13.59 25.80
N ALA A 25 -10.32 13.84 27.08
CA ALA A 25 -9.23 13.81 28.06
C ALA A 25 -8.75 12.38 28.36
N GLN A 26 -9.61 11.38 28.10
CA GLN A 26 -9.29 9.97 28.24
C GLN A 26 -9.78 9.19 27.03
N TYR A 27 -8.95 8.25 26.53
CA TYR A 27 -9.29 7.33 25.46
C TYR A 27 -8.75 5.93 25.75
N GLY A 28 -9.36 4.90 25.16
CA GLY A 28 -8.93 3.52 25.36
C GLY A 28 -9.11 2.66 24.12
N VAL A 29 -8.18 1.72 23.91
CA VAL A 29 -8.23 0.70 22.86
C VAL A 29 -7.88 -0.67 23.40
N ALA A 30 -8.28 -1.72 22.68
CA ALA A 30 -7.87 -3.09 22.96
C ALA A 30 -6.85 -3.56 21.90
N ALA A 31 -5.82 -4.31 22.33
CA ALA A 31 -4.73 -4.75 21.48
C ALA A 31 -4.19 -6.13 21.89
N ALA A 32 -3.74 -6.93 20.92
CA ALA A 32 -3.13 -8.23 21.11
C ALA A 32 -1.62 -8.14 21.35
N LYS A 33 -1.04 -9.18 21.94
CA LYS A 33 0.42 -9.35 21.97
C LYS A 33 1.01 -9.44 20.55
N GLY A 34 2.12 -8.75 20.31
CA GLY A 34 2.79 -8.68 19.00
C GLY A 34 2.23 -7.60 18.08
N THR A 35 1.33 -6.74 18.58
CA THR A 35 0.80 -5.58 17.87
C THR A 35 1.31 -4.25 18.45
N VAL A 36 0.89 -3.15 17.86
CA VAL A 36 1.16 -1.79 18.35
C VAL A 36 -0.16 -1.08 18.58
N ALA A 37 -0.40 -0.62 19.80
CA ALA A 37 -1.53 0.25 20.13
C ALA A 37 -1.18 1.71 19.87
N GLY A 38 -2.16 2.50 19.41
CA GLY A 38 -1.97 3.90 19.09
C GLY A 38 -3.15 4.79 19.47
N VAL A 39 -2.85 6.08 19.59
CA VAL A 39 -3.83 7.15 19.78
C VAL A 39 -3.30 8.43 19.17
N HIS A 40 -4.17 9.27 18.61
CA HIS A 40 -3.81 10.60 18.15
C HIS A 40 -4.09 11.65 19.22
N ILE A 41 -3.28 12.70 19.27
CA ILE A 41 -3.42 13.85 20.16
C ILE A 41 -3.52 15.09 19.28
N LEU A 42 -4.60 15.84 19.41
CA LEU A 42 -4.76 17.14 18.76
C LEU A 42 -4.46 18.24 19.75
N LEU A 43 -3.62 19.19 19.34
CA LEU A 43 -3.26 20.41 20.07
C LEU A 43 -3.80 21.62 19.32
N THR A 44 -4.50 22.52 19.99
CA THR A 44 -5.04 23.75 19.40
C THR A 44 -4.79 24.94 20.32
N GLY A 45 -4.92 26.17 19.78
CA GLY A 45 -4.59 27.39 20.51
C GLY A 45 -3.09 27.56 20.73
N LEU A 46 -2.26 26.98 19.85
CA LEU A 46 -0.81 27.08 19.91
C LEU A 46 -0.32 28.44 19.38
N THR A 47 0.73 28.94 19.99
CA THR A 47 1.48 30.10 19.50
C THR A 47 2.62 29.62 18.59
N PRO A 48 2.62 29.95 17.29
CA PRO A 48 3.69 29.55 16.38
C PRO A 48 5.07 29.97 16.89
N GLY A 49 6.05 29.05 16.81
CA GLY A 49 7.41 29.27 17.28
C GLY A 49 7.61 29.15 18.79
N GLN A 50 6.55 29.01 19.58
CA GLN A 50 6.65 28.78 21.04
C GLN A 50 6.63 27.27 21.33
N PRO A 51 7.64 26.73 22.05
CA PRO A 51 7.73 25.29 22.28
C PRO A 51 6.53 24.70 23.04
N VAL A 52 6.17 23.46 22.65
CA VAL A 52 5.28 22.58 23.40
C VAL A 52 6.11 21.45 23.97
N SER A 53 6.14 21.31 25.31
CA SER A 53 6.76 20.14 25.94
C SER A 53 5.75 19.02 26.14
N ILE A 54 6.19 17.79 25.93
CA ILE A 54 5.34 16.59 26.02
C ILE A 54 6.08 15.57 26.90
N GLU A 55 5.55 15.35 28.10
CA GLU A 55 6.02 14.31 28.99
C GLU A 55 5.09 13.10 28.89
N VAL A 56 5.67 11.91 28.69
CA VAL A 56 4.94 10.65 28.61
C VAL A 56 5.37 9.75 29.76
N SER A 57 4.41 9.28 30.54
CA SER A 57 4.64 8.29 31.59
C SER A 57 3.74 7.07 31.39
N GLY A 58 4.26 5.89 31.71
CA GLY A 58 3.55 4.63 31.49
C GLY A 58 4.30 3.43 32.05
N PRO A 59 3.84 2.20 31.79
CA PRO A 59 4.36 0.98 32.38
C PRO A 59 5.79 0.62 31.93
N HIS A 60 6.24 1.18 30.82
CA HIS A 60 7.58 0.96 30.25
C HIS A 60 7.97 2.14 29.35
N THR A 61 9.22 2.15 28.89
CA THR A 61 9.78 3.20 28.03
C THR A 61 9.70 2.88 26.51
N ALA A 62 9.17 1.69 26.17
CA ALA A 62 9.03 1.29 24.77
C ALA A 62 7.78 1.95 24.16
N PHE A 63 7.92 3.19 23.74
CA PHE A 63 6.92 3.93 22.97
C PHE A 63 7.61 4.81 21.92
N LYS A 64 6.82 5.27 20.97
CA LYS A 64 7.24 6.27 19.98
C LYS A 64 6.20 7.39 19.93
N LEU A 65 6.68 8.60 19.80
CA LEU A 65 5.88 9.79 19.57
C LEU A 65 6.23 10.35 18.19
N PHE A 66 5.21 10.79 17.47
CA PHE A 66 5.36 11.38 16.14
C PHE A 66 4.59 12.69 16.06
N GLU A 67 5.13 13.66 15.36
CA GLU A 67 4.37 14.76 14.79
C GLU A 67 3.66 14.23 13.54
N LEU A 68 2.37 14.48 13.42
CA LEU A 68 1.62 14.21 12.19
C LEU A 68 1.77 15.39 11.24
N VAL A 69 2.54 15.20 10.17
CA VAL A 69 2.74 16.23 9.16
C VAL A 69 1.51 16.31 8.26
N PRO A 70 0.89 17.50 8.09
CA PRO A 70 -0.24 17.64 7.21
C PRO A 70 0.19 17.58 5.74
N VAL A 71 -0.64 16.94 4.92
CA VAL A 71 -0.48 16.88 3.46
C VAL A 71 -1.72 17.45 2.77
N PRO A 72 -1.58 18.09 1.60
CA PRO A 72 -2.72 18.67 0.90
C PRO A 72 -3.55 17.58 0.21
N VAL A 73 -4.84 17.86 0.08
CA VAL A 73 -5.77 17.22 -0.86
C VAL A 73 -6.34 18.33 -1.73
N GLU A 74 -5.81 18.49 -2.91
CA GLU A 74 -6.14 19.60 -3.81
C GLU A 74 -7.45 19.37 -4.54
N VAL A 75 -7.70 18.09 -4.87
CA VAL A 75 -8.88 17.63 -5.63
C VAL A 75 -9.40 16.37 -5.00
N ASN A 76 -10.72 16.25 -4.88
CA ASN A 76 -11.34 15.05 -4.36
C ASN A 76 -11.29 13.88 -5.34
N THR A 77 -11.19 12.68 -4.79
CA THR A 77 -11.43 11.43 -5.50
C THR A 77 -12.83 11.41 -6.09
N GLY A 78 -12.96 11.05 -7.36
CA GLY A 78 -14.26 10.97 -8.03
C GLY A 78 -15.25 10.02 -7.37
N ALA A 79 -16.54 10.32 -7.49
CA ALA A 79 -17.62 9.49 -6.92
C ALA A 79 -17.82 8.16 -7.66
N ARG A 80 -17.33 8.05 -8.89
CA ARG A 80 -17.50 6.90 -9.75
C ARG A 80 -16.45 5.83 -9.46
N LEU A 81 -16.66 4.66 -10.02
CA LEU A 81 -15.75 3.53 -9.92
C LEU A 81 -14.33 3.90 -10.34
N ARG A 82 -14.17 4.75 -11.37
CA ARG A 82 -12.90 5.34 -11.78
C ARG A 82 -12.71 6.72 -11.18
N THR A 83 -11.74 6.86 -10.34
CA THR A 83 -11.50 8.05 -9.52
C THR A 83 -10.60 9.08 -10.20
N ALA A 84 -9.95 8.71 -11.31
CA ALA A 84 -8.97 9.57 -11.99
C ALA A 84 -9.59 10.76 -12.75
N TYR A 85 -10.90 10.74 -12.98
CA TYR A 85 -11.57 11.81 -13.71
C TYR A 85 -12.07 12.88 -12.75
N LEU A 86 -11.77 14.13 -13.05
CA LEU A 86 -12.42 15.27 -12.41
C LEU A 86 -13.88 15.32 -12.89
N HIS A 87 -14.79 15.07 -11.96
CA HIS A 87 -16.20 15.28 -12.16
C HIS A 87 -16.72 16.26 -11.11
N ASP A 88 -17.69 17.09 -11.48
CA ASP A 88 -18.42 17.96 -10.56
C ASP A 88 -19.38 17.16 -9.66
N ASP A 89 -19.36 15.84 -9.74
CA ASP A 89 -20.22 14.96 -8.96
C ASP A 89 -19.88 15.07 -7.47
N VAL A 90 -20.89 15.28 -6.65
CA VAL A 90 -20.78 15.24 -5.20
C VAL A 90 -20.53 13.78 -4.79
N ASN A 91 -19.36 13.54 -4.19
CA ASN A 91 -19.05 12.24 -3.65
C ASN A 91 -19.37 12.20 -2.16
N GLU A 92 -20.57 11.72 -1.81
CA GLU A 92 -21.04 11.62 -0.42
C GLU A 92 -20.23 10.64 0.44
N THR A 93 -19.34 9.86 -0.18
CA THR A 93 -18.52 8.86 0.54
C THR A 93 -17.18 9.42 1.04
N LEU A 94 -16.87 10.66 0.71
CA LEU A 94 -15.64 11.34 1.12
C LEU A 94 -15.74 11.90 2.54
N ILE A 95 -14.59 12.06 3.18
CA ILE A 95 -14.54 12.60 4.55
C ILE A 95 -14.61 14.13 4.57
N ARG A 96 -14.20 14.81 3.47
CA ARG A 96 -14.17 16.28 3.37
C ARG A 96 -14.09 16.73 1.92
N LYS A 97 -14.72 17.88 1.61
CA LYS A 97 -14.62 18.51 0.30
C LYS A 97 -13.27 19.23 0.16
N ALA A 98 -12.56 18.95 -0.93
CA ALA A 98 -11.31 19.62 -1.28
C ALA A 98 -11.53 21.11 -1.69
N PRO A 99 -10.50 21.99 -1.59
CA PRO A 99 -9.15 21.66 -1.09
C PRO A 99 -9.07 21.67 0.45
N PHE A 100 -8.20 20.84 1.01
CA PHE A 100 -7.93 20.83 2.45
C PHE A 100 -6.54 20.22 2.74
N TYR A 101 -6.08 20.36 3.99
CA TYR A 101 -4.92 19.62 4.52
C TYR A 101 -5.39 18.59 5.53
N ILE A 102 -4.77 17.40 5.52
CA ILE A 102 -5.03 16.31 6.46
C ILE A 102 -3.73 15.88 7.14
N TYR A 103 -3.75 15.68 8.45
CA TYR A 103 -2.64 15.10 9.18
C TYR A 103 -2.41 13.66 8.77
N GLU A 104 -1.23 13.35 8.23
CA GLU A 104 -0.98 12.07 7.53
C GLU A 104 0.38 11.44 7.84
N ALA A 105 1.50 12.13 7.56
CA ALA A 105 2.82 11.52 7.66
C ALA A 105 3.36 11.55 9.10
N LEU A 106 3.89 10.43 9.58
CA LEU A 106 4.39 10.22 10.93
C LEU A 106 5.87 10.61 11.02
N LYS A 107 6.16 11.85 11.38
CA LYS A 107 7.54 12.36 11.58
C LYS A 107 7.97 12.09 13.03
N PRO A 108 9.07 11.36 13.27
CA PRO A 108 9.53 11.08 14.63
C PRO A 108 9.68 12.36 15.46
N LEU A 109 9.15 12.30 16.67
CA LEU A 109 9.20 13.37 17.66
C LEU A 109 9.73 12.80 18.98
N TYR A 110 10.56 13.55 19.69
CA TYR A 110 11.03 13.13 21.00
C TYR A 110 10.09 13.65 22.12
N ASN A 111 10.36 14.84 22.64
CA ASN A 111 9.58 15.42 23.73
C ASN A 111 9.30 16.92 23.56
N LEU A 112 9.73 17.51 22.47
CA LEU A 112 9.57 18.93 22.18
C LEU A 112 9.03 19.12 20.77
N LEU A 113 7.90 19.81 20.66
CA LEU A 113 7.32 20.24 19.39
C LEU A 113 7.49 21.75 19.25
N LEU A 114 7.96 22.19 18.10
CA LEU A 114 7.97 23.60 17.71
C LEU A 114 6.86 23.84 16.69
N PRO A 115 5.67 24.34 17.09
CA PRO A 115 4.54 24.48 16.19
C PRO A 115 4.79 25.56 15.14
N THR A 116 4.41 25.30 13.90
CA THR A 116 4.45 26.26 12.80
C THR A 116 3.10 26.97 12.58
N GLY A 117 2.06 26.52 13.26
CA GLY A 117 0.69 27.06 13.19
C GLY A 117 -0.05 26.95 14.52
N PRO A 118 -1.32 27.39 14.55
CA PRO A 118 -2.14 27.41 15.77
C PRO A 118 -2.63 26.01 16.19
N ALA A 119 -2.42 24.99 15.36
CA ALA A 119 -2.77 23.60 15.66
C ALA A 119 -1.65 22.66 15.24
N ALA A 120 -1.54 21.53 15.94
CA ALA A 120 -0.67 20.40 15.59
C ALA A 120 -1.34 19.10 16.02
N ALA A 121 -1.02 18.01 15.33
CA ALA A 121 -1.45 16.68 15.72
C ALA A 121 -0.25 15.78 15.97
N LEU A 122 -0.38 14.90 16.95
CA LEU A 122 0.63 13.91 17.32
C LEU A 122 0.06 12.50 17.21
N ALA A 123 0.91 11.53 16.99
CA ALA A 123 0.58 10.11 17.14
C ALA A 123 1.47 9.49 18.21
N PHE A 124 0.85 8.85 19.18
CA PHE A 124 1.51 8.03 20.18
C PHE A 124 1.35 6.56 19.80
N LYS A 125 2.43 5.78 19.87
CA LYS A 125 2.46 4.35 19.54
C LYS A 125 3.23 3.58 20.61
N THR A 126 2.65 2.47 21.09
CA THR A 126 3.29 1.57 22.05
C THR A 126 3.16 0.11 21.63
N PRO A 127 4.27 -0.66 21.56
CA PRO A 127 4.23 -2.08 21.24
C PRO A 127 3.68 -2.89 22.43
N ILE A 128 2.98 -3.97 22.11
CA ILE A 128 2.47 -4.94 23.08
C ILE A 128 3.36 -6.20 23.02
N GLU A 129 4.51 -6.16 23.67
CA GLU A 129 5.51 -7.24 23.60
C GLU A 129 5.26 -8.35 24.62
N CYS A 130 4.91 -7.98 25.85
CA CYS A 130 4.77 -8.89 26.99
C CYS A 130 3.37 -8.79 27.61
N CYS A 131 2.48 -9.71 27.22
CA CYS A 131 1.17 -9.86 27.83
C CYS A 131 0.91 -11.34 28.13
N LYS A 132 0.85 -11.74 29.41
CA LYS A 132 0.61 -13.12 29.84
C LYS A 132 -0.86 -13.38 30.16
N ALA A 133 -1.59 -12.34 30.56
CA ALA A 133 -3.01 -12.36 30.87
C ALA A 133 -3.64 -11.04 30.41
N ARG A 134 -4.96 -11.03 30.23
CA ARG A 134 -5.71 -9.80 29.94
C ARG A 134 -5.48 -8.78 31.06
N GLN A 135 -5.04 -7.57 30.70
CA GLN A 135 -4.72 -6.50 31.63
C GLN A 135 -4.93 -5.13 30.99
N ALA A 136 -5.29 -4.13 31.77
CA ALA A 136 -5.30 -2.75 31.35
C ALA A 136 -4.01 -2.04 31.77
N VAL A 137 -3.38 -1.33 30.87
CA VAL A 137 -2.22 -0.49 31.15
C VAL A 137 -2.52 0.96 30.78
N GLU A 138 -1.98 1.88 31.55
CA GLU A 138 -2.27 3.31 31.43
C GLU A 138 -1.03 4.09 31.02
N TRP A 139 -1.23 5.00 30.08
CA TRP A 139 -0.29 6.01 29.65
C TRP A 139 -0.84 7.39 29.99
N ARG A 140 0.02 8.28 30.46
CA ARG A 140 -0.32 9.68 30.77
C ARG A 140 0.55 10.60 29.97
N PHE A 141 -0.05 11.66 29.45
CA PHE A 141 0.63 12.73 28.75
C PHE A 141 0.43 14.01 29.52
N THR A 142 1.52 14.64 29.96
CA THR A 142 1.52 16.00 30.49
C THR A 142 2.08 16.92 29.43
N ILE A 143 1.22 17.80 28.88
CA ILE A 143 1.54 18.65 27.74
C ILE A 143 1.49 20.11 28.21
N ALA A 144 2.61 20.80 28.09
CA ALA A 144 2.73 22.19 28.53
C ALA A 144 3.05 23.13 27.36
N HIS A 145 2.33 24.26 27.30
CA HIS A 145 2.49 25.31 26.33
C HIS A 145 2.11 26.66 26.93
N ALA A 146 2.96 27.68 26.74
CA ALA A 146 2.68 29.07 27.17
C ALA A 146 2.29 29.22 28.65
N GLY A 147 2.83 28.36 29.54
CA GLY A 147 2.49 28.35 30.97
C GLY A 147 1.22 27.61 31.37
N GLU A 148 0.47 27.09 30.38
CA GLU A 148 -0.66 26.20 30.60
C GLU A 148 -0.25 24.74 30.51
N VAL A 149 -0.92 23.86 31.27
CA VAL A 149 -0.68 22.40 31.27
C VAL A 149 -1.99 21.67 31.01
N ARG A 150 -1.91 20.59 30.25
CA ARG A 150 -3.02 19.65 29.99
C ARG A 150 -2.56 18.22 30.24
N ASP A 151 -3.35 17.48 31.01
CA ASP A 151 -3.12 16.06 31.28
C ASP A 151 -4.13 15.22 30.52
N LEU A 152 -3.61 14.20 29.80
CA LEU A 152 -4.41 13.24 29.04
C LEU A 152 -4.09 11.82 29.49
N ARG A 153 -5.08 10.92 29.34
CA ARG A 153 -4.97 9.54 29.78
C ARG A 153 -5.35 8.57 28.66
N PHE A 154 -4.42 7.70 28.27
CA PHE A 154 -4.64 6.63 27.29
C PHE A 154 -4.56 5.26 27.96
N VAL A 155 -5.59 4.44 27.80
CA VAL A 155 -5.67 3.08 28.37
C VAL A 155 -5.60 2.05 27.26
N VAL A 156 -4.70 1.09 27.40
CA VAL A 156 -4.59 -0.06 26.48
C VAL A 156 -5.01 -1.33 27.21
N GLU A 157 -6.11 -1.92 26.80
CA GLU A 157 -6.51 -3.25 27.24
C GLU A 157 -5.74 -4.29 26.42
N GLN A 158 -4.78 -4.95 27.04
CA GLN A 158 -3.87 -5.90 26.42
C GLN A 158 -4.41 -7.33 26.53
N PHE A 159 -4.34 -8.07 25.43
CA PHE A 159 -4.76 -9.47 25.32
C PHE A 159 -3.57 -10.40 25.05
N PRO A 160 -3.53 -11.60 25.67
CA PRO A 160 -2.43 -12.55 25.50
C PRO A 160 -2.45 -13.34 24.19
N CYS A 161 -3.53 -13.24 23.38
CA CYS A 161 -3.53 -13.79 22.02
C CYS A 161 -2.43 -13.10 21.20
N ARG A 162 -1.71 -13.89 20.35
CA ARG A 162 -0.51 -13.41 19.67
C ARG A 162 -0.79 -13.14 18.20
N VAL A 163 -0.37 -11.99 17.71
CA VAL A 163 -0.18 -11.73 16.30
C VAL A 163 1.27 -12.07 15.92
N PRO A 164 1.51 -12.97 14.95
CA PRO A 164 2.85 -13.36 14.52
C PRO A 164 3.55 -12.22 13.77
N PRO A 165 4.89 -12.25 13.61
CA PRO A 165 5.60 -11.30 12.75
C PRO A 165 5.17 -11.43 11.28
N ALA A 166 5.43 -10.40 10.47
CA ALA A 166 5.03 -10.39 9.06
C ALA A 166 5.57 -11.57 8.25
N SER A 167 6.77 -12.09 8.61
CA SER A 167 7.39 -13.25 7.96
C SER A 167 6.64 -14.58 8.16
N GLU A 168 5.78 -14.66 9.17
CA GLU A 168 4.96 -15.83 9.48
C GLU A 168 3.50 -15.65 9.01
N HIS A 169 3.15 -14.48 8.46
CA HIS A 169 1.80 -14.19 8.03
C HIS A 169 1.46 -14.91 6.72
N THR A 170 0.32 -15.59 6.66
CA THR A 170 -0.07 -16.41 5.51
C THR A 170 -0.72 -15.59 4.39
N HIS A 171 -1.37 -14.47 4.71
CA HIS A 171 -1.92 -13.55 3.71
C HIS A 171 -0.79 -12.76 3.06
N GLN A 172 -0.71 -12.79 1.75
CA GLN A 172 0.32 -12.13 0.99
C GLN A 172 0.01 -10.63 0.89
N TYR A 173 0.99 -9.78 1.22
CA TYR A 173 0.81 -8.33 1.17
C TYR A 173 2.02 -7.67 0.54
N VAL A 174 1.80 -6.96 -0.56
CA VAL A 174 2.84 -6.26 -1.30
C VAL A 174 2.40 -4.87 -1.73
N ASN A 175 3.30 -3.91 -1.56
CA ASN A 175 3.27 -2.61 -2.24
C ASN A 175 4.55 -2.50 -3.07
N TRP A 176 4.43 -2.09 -4.33
CA TRP A 176 5.59 -1.91 -5.19
C TRP A 176 6.43 -0.72 -4.76
N ILE A 177 7.73 -0.91 -4.74
CA ILE A 177 8.73 0.05 -4.25
C ILE A 177 9.37 0.76 -5.43
N SER A 178 9.44 2.09 -5.39
CA SER A 178 10.29 2.87 -6.29
C SER A 178 11.70 2.97 -5.70
N TYR A 179 12.61 2.17 -6.21
CA TYR A 179 14.02 2.18 -5.84
C TYR A 179 14.72 3.47 -6.25
N ALA A 180 14.32 4.03 -7.40
CA ALA A 180 14.82 5.31 -7.90
C ALA A 180 14.41 6.49 -7.00
N ASN A 181 13.18 6.49 -6.47
CA ASN A 181 12.73 7.54 -5.56
C ASN A 181 13.47 7.49 -4.21
N ILE A 182 13.82 6.29 -3.71
CA ILE A 182 14.68 6.18 -2.53
C ILE A 182 16.03 6.90 -2.78
N ALA A 183 16.67 6.58 -3.90
CA ALA A 183 17.94 7.19 -4.27
C ALA A 183 17.84 8.72 -4.39
N LYS A 184 16.82 9.19 -5.09
CA LYS A 184 16.61 10.61 -5.39
C LYS A 184 16.30 11.43 -4.15
N TRP A 185 15.31 11.02 -3.35
CA TRP A 185 14.83 11.80 -2.22
C TRP A 185 15.80 11.84 -1.04
N HIS A 186 16.65 10.82 -0.91
CA HIS A 186 17.66 10.77 0.14
C HIS A 186 19.08 11.12 -0.35
N ASN A 187 19.19 11.59 -1.59
CA ASN A 187 20.49 11.90 -2.21
C ASN A 187 21.52 10.76 -2.02
N ALA A 188 21.05 9.54 -2.20
CA ALA A 188 21.84 8.32 -1.99
C ALA A 188 21.88 7.52 -3.31
N PRO A 189 22.92 7.67 -4.15
CA PRO A 189 23.01 7.01 -5.45
C PRO A 189 22.95 5.48 -5.33
N ILE A 190 22.19 4.84 -6.20
CA ILE A 190 22.03 3.38 -6.24
C ILE A 190 23.41 2.71 -6.34
N GLY A 191 23.61 1.64 -5.59
CA GLY A 191 24.89 0.91 -5.53
C GLY A 191 25.87 1.43 -4.47
N THR A 192 25.56 2.54 -3.77
CA THR A 192 26.38 3.04 -2.68
C THR A 192 25.97 2.46 -1.32
N PRO A 193 26.89 2.42 -0.33
CA PRO A 193 26.54 2.01 1.04
C PRO A 193 25.44 2.88 1.68
N ALA A 194 25.40 4.18 1.37
CA ALA A 194 24.36 5.10 1.83
C ALA A 194 22.98 4.69 1.29
N TYR A 195 22.90 4.35 0.02
CA TYR A 195 21.68 3.85 -0.59
C TYR A 195 21.20 2.55 0.07
N GLU A 196 22.10 1.58 0.27
CA GLU A 196 21.74 0.32 0.90
C GLU A 196 21.26 0.50 2.34
N ALA A 197 21.90 1.40 3.10
CA ALA A 197 21.46 1.76 4.44
C ALA A 197 20.04 2.35 4.44
N MET A 198 19.73 3.22 3.47
CA MET A 198 18.41 3.81 3.30
C MET A 198 17.38 2.78 2.84
N LEU A 199 17.71 1.95 1.86
CA LEU A 199 16.84 0.87 1.39
C LEU A 199 16.49 -0.07 2.55
N ARG A 200 17.46 -0.44 3.40
CA ARG A 200 17.21 -1.25 4.61
C ARG A 200 16.18 -0.60 5.54
N LYS A 201 16.21 0.73 5.71
CA LYS A 201 15.21 1.46 6.50
C LYS A 201 13.81 1.38 5.87
N TYR A 202 13.70 1.55 4.54
CA TYR A 202 12.43 1.38 3.81
C TYR A 202 11.88 -0.04 3.94
N LEU A 203 12.71 -1.05 3.78
CA LEU A 203 12.28 -2.44 3.90
C LEU A 203 11.85 -2.78 5.33
N ARG A 204 12.55 -2.28 6.36
CA ARG A 204 12.12 -2.42 7.77
C ARG A 204 10.77 -1.74 8.02
N ALA A 205 10.55 -0.56 7.48
CA ALA A 205 9.27 0.14 7.55
C ALA A 205 8.15 -0.64 6.85
N ALA A 206 8.43 -1.23 5.68
CA ALA A 206 7.49 -2.08 4.96
C ALA A 206 7.12 -3.34 5.76
N VAL A 207 8.11 -4.03 6.34
CA VAL A 207 7.88 -5.20 7.23
C VAL A 207 7.10 -4.81 8.48
N PHE A 208 7.40 -3.66 9.08
CA PHE A 208 6.63 -3.12 10.20
C PHE A 208 5.16 -2.87 9.80
N SER A 209 4.92 -2.38 8.60
CA SER A 209 3.58 -2.24 8.00
C SER A 209 2.99 -3.54 7.48
N ARG A 210 3.57 -4.70 7.85
CA ARG A 210 3.11 -6.06 7.56
C ARG A 210 3.37 -6.58 6.14
N GLN A 211 4.13 -5.85 5.31
CA GLN A 211 4.55 -6.37 4.00
C GLN A 211 5.45 -7.59 4.18
N ASN A 212 5.18 -8.67 3.42
CA ASN A 212 5.90 -9.94 3.49
C ASN A 212 6.48 -10.39 2.14
N ILE A 213 6.24 -9.65 1.07
CA ILE A 213 6.81 -9.85 -0.26
C ILE A 213 7.74 -8.68 -0.60
N LEU A 214 8.93 -8.98 -1.14
CA LEU A 214 9.83 -7.99 -1.72
C LEU A 214 9.61 -7.91 -3.24
N PRO A 215 9.12 -6.80 -3.77
CA PRO A 215 9.07 -6.60 -5.22
C PRO A 215 10.50 -6.40 -5.76
N ILE A 216 10.88 -7.17 -6.78
CA ILE A 216 12.21 -7.16 -7.38
C ILE A 216 12.16 -6.44 -8.73
N PRO A 217 12.90 -5.35 -8.93
CA PRO A 217 12.86 -4.55 -10.16
C PRO A 217 13.69 -5.21 -11.28
N LEU A 218 13.22 -6.31 -11.86
CA LEU A 218 13.97 -7.11 -12.83
C LEU A 218 14.48 -6.29 -14.00
N GLY A 219 13.68 -5.36 -14.52
CA GLY A 219 14.08 -4.52 -15.64
C GLY A 219 15.39 -3.75 -15.41
N SER A 220 15.71 -3.46 -14.15
CA SER A 220 16.94 -2.77 -13.77
C SER A 220 18.08 -3.73 -13.38
N LEU A 221 17.82 -5.02 -13.33
CA LEU A 221 18.81 -6.07 -13.06
C LEU A 221 19.33 -6.75 -14.33
N PHE A 222 18.67 -6.54 -15.47
CA PHE A 222 19.18 -6.96 -16.75
C PHE A 222 19.91 -5.81 -17.44
N GLU A 223 21.14 -6.05 -17.85
CA GLU A 223 21.94 -5.12 -18.65
C GLU A 223 22.16 -5.69 -20.05
N ARG A 224 22.46 -4.83 -21.01
CA ARG A 224 22.70 -5.25 -22.39
C ARG A 224 24.20 -5.42 -22.64
N GLU A 225 24.62 -6.64 -22.93
CA GLU A 225 26.01 -6.94 -23.35
C GLU A 225 26.01 -7.62 -24.73
N ALA A 226 26.75 -7.09 -25.66
CA ALA A 226 26.82 -7.59 -27.05
C ALA A 226 25.43 -7.85 -27.67
N GLY A 227 24.45 -7.01 -27.36
CA GLY A 227 23.08 -7.12 -27.87
C GLY A 227 22.15 -8.05 -27.10
N GLN A 228 22.64 -8.83 -26.13
CA GLN A 228 21.88 -9.79 -25.36
C GLN A 228 21.62 -9.29 -23.92
N PRO A 229 20.48 -9.64 -23.28
CA PRO A 229 20.25 -9.37 -21.88
C PRO A 229 21.14 -10.24 -21.00
N VAL A 230 21.78 -9.65 -20.01
CA VAL A 230 22.59 -10.33 -19.00
C VAL A 230 22.10 -9.97 -17.61
N LEU A 231 21.72 -10.98 -16.82
CA LEU A 231 21.26 -10.79 -15.45
C LEU A 231 22.45 -10.47 -14.53
N ARG A 232 22.36 -9.39 -13.78
CA ARG A 232 23.34 -9.03 -12.74
C ARG A 232 23.04 -9.79 -11.43
N THR A 233 23.46 -11.02 -11.41
CA THR A 233 23.19 -11.97 -10.31
C THR A 233 23.71 -11.48 -8.97
N GLU A 234 24.87 -10.81 -8.93
CA GLU A 234 25.47 -10.24 -7.73
C GLU A 234 24.61 -9.10 -7.12
N ARG A 235 23.91 -8.33 -7.96
CA ARG A 235 22.98 -7.30 -7.49
C ARG A 235 21.68 -7.92 -7.01
N LEU A 236 21.18 -8.92 -7.70
CA LEU A 236 19.95 -9.63 -7.33
C LEU A 236 20.10 -10.34 -5.99
N ILE A 237 21.16 -11.12 -5.80
CA ILE A 237 21.37 -11.83 -4.53
C ILE A 237 21.58 -10.86 -3.36
N ARG A 238 22.24 -9.74 -3.59
CA ARG A 238 22.43 -8.69 -2.58
C ARG A 238 21.09 -8.09 -2.13
N LEU A 239 20.19 -7.81 -3.08
CA LEU A 239 18.84 -7.30 -2.79
C LEU A 239 18.01 -8.34 -2.02
N ILE A 240 18.05 -9.61 -2.43
CA ILE A 240 17.37 -10.72 -1.76
C ILE A 240 17.87 -10.87 -0.32
N ARG A 241 19.19 -10.90 -0.10
CA ARG A 241 19.78 -11.00 1.25
C ARG A 241 19.40 -9.83 2.14
N LEU A 242 19.33 -8.62 1.58
CA LEU A 242 18.87 -7.45 2.31
C LEU A 242 17.39 -7.59 2.73
N GLY A 243 16.55 -8.13 1.85
CA GLY A 243 15.16 -8.46 2.18
C GLY A 243 15.07 -9.52 3.28
N GLU A 244 15.85 -10.58 3.18
CA GLU A 244 15.89 -11.66 4.19
C GLU A 244 16.38 -11.18 5.57
N GLU A 245 17.38 -10.29 5.59
CA GLU A 245 17.89 -9.66 6.83
C GLU A 245 16.78 -8.94 7.60
N VAL A 246 15.85 -8.29 6.92
CA VAL A 246 14.74 -7.55 7.54
C VAL A 246 13.49 -8.41 7.78
N GLY A 247 13.47 -9.66 7.34
CA GLY A 247 12.37 -10.62 7.56
C GLY A 247 11.47 -10.88 6.36
N LEU A 248 11.76 -10.33 5.17
CA LEU A 248 11.05 -10.68 3.94
C LEU A 248 11.49 -12.07 3.46
N ARG A 249 10.53 -12.91 3.05
CA ARG A 249 10.79 -14.30 2.67
C ARG A 249 10.29 -14.66 1.29
N LEU A 250 9.42 -13.83 0.73
CA LEU A 250 8.82 -14.01 -0.58
C LEU A 250 9.27 -12.88 -1.50
N PHE A 251 9.37 -13.19 -2.79
CA PHE A 251 9.89 -12.28 -3.80
C PHE A 251 8.96 -12.25 -5.00
N GLU A 252 8.74 -11.07 -5.55
CA GLU A 252 7.92 -10.85 -6.73
C GLU A 252 8.76 -10.16 -7.81
N GLY A 253 9.05 -10.87 -8.89
CA GLY A 253 9.73 -10.29 -10.05
C GLY A 253 8.80 -9.35 -10.82
N SER A 254 9.27 -8.13 -11.08
CA SER A 254 8.53 -7.21 -11.93
C SER A 254 8.33 -7.76 -13.34
N ALA A 255 7.38 -7.18 -14.10
CA ALA A 255 7.04 -7.63 -15.44
C ALA A 255 8.24 -7.66 -16.37
N PHE A 256 8.34 -8.72 -17.19
CA PHE A 256 9.33 -8.82 -18.26
C PHE A 256 9.01 -7.88 -19.41
N CYS A 257 7.73 -7.61 -19.68
CA CYS A 257 7.26 -6.85 -20.82
C CYS A 257 6.47 -5.62 -20.37
N SER A 258 6.35 -4.64 -21.27
CA SER A 258 5.49 -3.47 -21.10
C SER A 258 4.25 -3.60 -21.97
N ARG A 259 3.12 -3.06 -21.52
CA ARG A 259 1.89 -2.93 -22.33
C ARG A 259 2.02 -1.97 -23.50
N SER A 260 2.97 -1.04 -23.44
CA SER A 260 3.17 0.05 -24.39
C SER A 260 4.45 -0.16 -25.20
N ALA A 261 4.39 0.17 -26.47
CA ALA A 261 5.56 0.16 -27.36
C ALA A 261 6.46 1.40 -27.22
N GLY A 262 6.03 2.43 -26.49
CA GLY A 262 6.79 3.64 -26.20
C GLY A 262 5.96 4.90 -26.10
N GLN A 263 6.60 6.02 -25.72
CA GLN A 263 5.95 7.31 -25.43
C GLN A 263 5.11 7.85 -26.59
N ALA A 264 5.54 7.67 -27.84
CA ALA A 264 4.80 8.17 -29.00
C ALA A 264 3.43 7.49 -29.20
N ASP A 265 3.33 6.21 -28.87
CA ASP A 265 2.06 5.47 -28.93
C ASP A 265 1.15 5.87 -27.77
N ASP A 266 1.72 6.12 -26.58
CA ASP A 266 0.98 6.63 -25.43
C ASP A 266 0.42 8.03 -25.72
N ASP A 267 1.21 8.92 -26.32
CA ASP A 267 0.78 10.26 -26.72
C ASP A 267 -0.35 10.22 -27.74
N ALA A 268 -0.23 9.36 -28.76
CA ALA A 268 -1.27 9.17 -29.77
C ALA A 268 -2.58 8.66 -29.15
N PHE A 269 -2.47 7.77 -28.16
CA PHE A 269 -3.61 7.28 -27.41
C PHE A 269 -4.30 8.38 -26.61
N PHE A 270 -3.56 9.14 -25.79
CA PHE A 270 -4.13 10.21 -24.98
C PHE A 270 -4.79 11.30 -25.83
N ARG A 271 -4.24 11.58 -27.02
CA ARG A 271 -4.87 12.51 -27.99
C ARG A 271 -6.17 11.97 -28.58
N SER A 272 -6.31 10.63 -28.70
CA SER A 272 -7.51 10.00 -29.26
C SER A 272 -8.65 9.84 -28.26
N LEU A 273 -8.38 10.03 -26.95
CA LEU A 273 -9.39 9.88 -25.92
C LEU A 273 -10.49 10.95 -26.04
N ASP A 274 -11.71 10.50 -26.23
CA ASP A 274 -12.87 11.33 -25.96
C ASP A 274 -13.06 11.47 -24.45
N MET A 275 -12.61 12.57 -23.89
CA MET A 275 -12.70 12.83 -22.46
C MET A 275 -14.14 13.09 -21.98
N ASP A 276 -15.10 13.23 -22.89
CA ASP A 276 -16.52 13.28 -22.55
C ASP A 276 -17.13 11.90 -22.35
N ALA A 277 -16.55 10.88 -22.97
CA ALA A 277 -16.88 9.49 -22.73
C ALA A 277 -16.14 8.94 -21.51
N MET A 278 -16.84 8.14 -20.68
CA MET A 278 -16.16 7.31 -19.69
C MET A 278 -15.62 6.08 -20.40
N HIS A 279 -14.32 6.07 -20.67
CA HIS A 279 -13.67 4.90 -21.23
C HIS A 279 -13.62 3.75 -20.23
N SER A 280 -14.06 2.58 -20.67
CA SER A 280 -13.88 1.34 -19.89
C SER A 280 -12.38 0.98 -19.79
N PRO A 281 -11.95 0.18 -18.79
CA PRO A 281 -10.61 -0.40 -18.78
C PRO A 281 -10.22 -1.05 -20.11
N ASP A 282 -11.19 -1.69 -20.78
CA ASP A 282 -10.97 -2.38 -22.04
C ASP A 282 -10.70 -1.42 -23.20
N GLU A 283 -11.39 -0.29 -23.25
CA GLU A 283 -11.13 0.76 -24.24
C GLU A 283 -9.76 1.41 -24.04
N VAL A 284 -9.38 1.68 -22.78
CA VAL A 284 -8.04 2.18 -22.47
C VAL A 284 -6.97 1.17 -22.87
N ALA A 285 -7.17 -0.11 -22.60
CA ALA A 285 -6.20 -1.15 -22.93
C ALA A 285 -6.17 -1.51 -24.41
N ALA A 286 -7.30 -1.39 -25.15
CA ALA A 286 -7.35 -1.59 -26.59
C ALA A 286 -6.44 -0.60 -27.36
N ALA A 287 -6.11 0.53 -26.76
CA ALA A 287 -5.20 1.50 -27.34
C ALA A 287 -3.72 1.08 -27.18
N PHE A 288 -3.37 0.33 -26.15
CA PHE A 288 -2.04 -0.26 -26.00
C PHE A 288 -1.94 -1.53 -26.84
N ARG A 289 -1.90 -1.38 -28.15
CA ARG A 289 -1.96 -2.51 -29.11
C ARG A 289 -0.67 -3.31 -29.26
N LYS A 290 0.43 -2.84 -28.65
CA LYS A 290 1.73 -3.49 -28.77
C LYS A 290 2.37 -3.66 -27.41
N ALA A 291 2.55 -4.89 -26.97
CA ALA A 291 3.43 -5.17 -25.85
C ALA A 291 4.90 -5.14 -26.34
N ALA A 292 5.77 -4.56 -25.54
CA ALA A 292 7.19 -4.44 -25.86
C ALA A 292 8.07 -4.86 -24.68
N PHE A 293 9.30 -5.28 -24.98
CA PHE A 293 10.31 -5.55 -23.95
C PHE A 293 10.90 -4.23 -23.47
N ALA A 294 11.00 -4.07 -22.15
CA ALA A 294 11.64 -2.92 -21.56
C ALA A 294 12.50 -3.32 -20.36
N ALA A 295 13.63 -2.66 -20.23
CA ALA A 295 14.45 -2.66 -19.02
C ALA A 295 14.44 -1.26 -18.40
N PHE A 296 14.93 -1.15 -17.15
CA PHE A 296 15.11 0.13 -16.49
C PHE A 296 16.59 0.45 -16.39
N ASP A 297 16.95 1.68 -16.67
CA ASP A 297 18.26 2.22 -16.33
C ASP A 297 18.30 2.58 -14.85
N TYR A 298 19.20 1.99 -14.09
CA TYR A 298 19.39 2.26 -12.66
C TYR A 298 19.78 3.72 -12.36
N GLY A 299 20.54 4.34 -13.26
CA GLY A 299 21.01 5.71 -13.05
C GLY A 299 19.91 6.74 -13.22
N THR A 300 19.00 6.52 -14.17
CA THR A 300 17.94 7.48 -14.52
C THR A 300 16.55 7.05 -14.09
N GLY A 301 16.35 5.76 -13.79
CA GLY A 301 15.02 5.18 -13.55
C GLY A 301 14.14 5.11 -14.80
N ALA A 302 14.70 5.43 -15.97
CA ALA A 302 13.98 5.42 -17.22
C ALA A 302 13.78 3.99 -17.75
N LYS A 303 12.65 3.72 -18.40
CA LYS A 303 12.46 2.50 -19.20
C LYS A 303 13.33 2.57 -20.46
N VAL A 304 14.16 1.57 -20.65
CA VAL A 304 14.98 1.41 -21.84
C VAL A 304 14.53 0.17 -22.57
N SER A 305 14.15 0.30 -23.84
CA SER A 305 13.83 -0.85 -24.67
C SER A 305 15.07 -1.73 -24.88
N LEU A 306 14.97 -3.01 -24.54
CA LEU A 306 16.08 -3.97 -24.77
C LEU A 306 16.25 -4.30 -26.24
N THR A 307 15.15 -4.43 -26.99
CA THR A 307 15.17 -4.86 -28.40
C THR A 307 14.55 -3.84 -29.35
N GLY A 308 13.69 -2.94 -28.85
CA GLY A 308 12.88 -2.08 -29.70
C GLY A 308 11.77 -2.81 -30.47
N GLU A 309 11.55 -4.10 -30.20
CA GLU A 309 10.64 -4.94 -30.96
C GLU A 309 9.38 -5.28 -30.17
N ALA A 310 8.25 -5.39 -30.86
CA ALA A 310 6.99 -5.84 -30.29
C ALA A 310 7.06 -7.33 -29.92
N VAL A 311 6.32 -7.72 -28.88
CA VAL A 311 6.05 -9.13 -28.55
C VAL A 311 5.50 -9.85 -29.79
N GLY A 312 5.93 -11.09 -30.00
CA GLY A 312 5.50 -11.90 -31.16
C GLY A 312 6.53 -12.01 -32.24
N THR A 313 7.57 -11.17 -32.26
CA THR A 313 8.69 -11.34 -33.17
C THR A 313 9.64 -12.46 -32.69
N PRO A 314 10.36 -13.16 -33.60
CA PRO A 314 11.34 -14.17 -33.23
C PRO A 314 12.43 -13.62 -32.30
N ALA A 315 12.95 -12.42 -32.56
CA ALA A 315 13.98 -11.77 -31.75
C ALA A 315 13.47 -11.43 -30.34
N ALA A 316 12.24 -10.95 -30.20
CA ALA A 316 11.62 -10.68 -28.93
C ALA A 316 11.42 -11.98 -28.10
N ARG A 317 10.99 -13.07 -28.74
CA ARG A 317 10.87 -14.39 -28.07
C ARG A 317 12.23 -14.92 -27.61
N GLU A 318 13.26 -14.78 -28.43
CA GLU A 318 14.63 -15.20 -28.08
C GLU A 318 15.15 -14.40 -26.88
N THR A 319 14.96 -13.08 -26.88
CA THR A 319 15.31 -12.20 -25.75
C THR A 319 14.59 -12.61 -24.46
N LEU A 320 13.28 -12.82 -24.52
CA LEU A 320 12.47 -13.25 -23.38
C LEU A 320 12.92 -14.61 -22.85
N ALA A 321 13.15 -15.56 -23.74
CA ALA A 321 13.66 -16.89 -23.38
C ALA A 321 15.04 -16.82 -22.71
N CYS A 322 15.91 -15.94 -23.19
CA CYS A 322 17.23 -15.70 -22.60
C CYS A 322 17.11 -15.15 -21.17
N MET A 323 16.24 -14.14 -20.96
CA MET A 323 15.98 -13.56 -19.63
C MET A 323 15.39 -14.60 -18.68
N ALA A 324 14.38 -15.35 -19.11
CA ALA A 324 13.71 -16.37 -18.27
C ALA A 324 14.67 -17.49 -17.85
N LYS A 325 15.52 -17.99 -18.78
CA LYS A 325 16.52 -19.02 -18.47
C LYS A 325 17.55 -18.57 -17.43
N GLN A 326 18.08 -17.34 -17.60
CA GLN A 326 19.08 -16.81 -16.65
C GLN A 326 18.47 -16.61 -15.26
N LEU A 327 17.26 -16.05 -15.20
CA LEU A 327 16.56 -15.87 -13.93
C LEU A 327 16.27 -17.22 -13.28
N PHE A 328 15.77 -18.20 -14.04
CA PHE A 328 15.45 -19.52 -13.49
C PHE A 328 16.69 -20.26 -12.98
N ALA A 329 17.80 -20.22 -13.72
CA ALA A 329 19.07 -20.79 -13.26
C ALA A 329 19.51 -20.17 -11.92
N PHE A 330 19.41 -18.86 -11.79
CA PHE A 330 19.68 -18.16 -10.53
C PHE A 330 18.73 -18.60 -9.40
N LEU A 331 17.43 -18.71 -9.66
CA LEU A 331 16.44 -19.12 -8.66
C LEU A 331 16.69 -20.58 -8.18
N GLN A 332 17.10 -21.46 -9.08
CA GLN A 332 17.46 -22.84 -8.72
C GLN A 332 18.75 -22.90 -7.89
N GLU A 333 19.78 -22.18 -8.29
CA GLU A 333 21.07 -22.13 -7.57
C GLU A 333 20.93 -21.67 -6.13
N HIS A 334 19.94 -20.77 -5.87
CA HIS A 334 19.74 -20.16 -4.55
C HIS A 334 18.51 -20.68 -3.79
N ASP A 335 17.88 -21.77 -4.24
CA ASP A 335 16.67 -22.37 -3.64
C ASP A 335 15.52 -21.38 -3.47
N LEU A 336 15.26 -20.57 -4.49
CA LEU A 336 14.26 -19.50 -4.48
C LEU A 336 13.00 -19.81 -5.29
N VAL A 337 12.94 -20.92 -6.03
CA VAL A 337 11.83 -21.23 -6.95
C VAL A 337 10.47 -21.21 -6.24
N SER A 338 10.36 -21.82 -5.06
CA SER A 338 9.11 -21.87 -4.29
C SER A 338 8.75 -20.56 -3.57
N ARG A 339 9.68 -19.62 -3.53
CA ARG A 339 9.58 -18.34 -2.85
C ARG A 339 9.43 -17.17 -3.82
N TRP A 340 9.33 -17.46 -5.13
CA TRP A 340 9.28 -16.47 -6.20
C TRP A 340 7.97 -16.53 -6.95
N THR A 341 7.36 -15.38 -7.16
CA THR A 341 6.31 -15.15 -8.15
C THR A 341 6.82 -14.24 -9.26
N GLN A 342 6.30 -14.40 -10.47
CA GLN A 342 6.73 -13.63 -11.62
C GLN A 342 5.56 -12.95 -12.29
N CYS A 343 5.65 -11.63 -12.49
CA CYS A 343 4.77 -10.85 -13.35
C CYS A 343 5.29 -10.86 -14.79
N LEU A 344 4.41 -10.95 -15.78
CA LEU A 344 4.81 -10.99 -17.19
C LEU A 344 4.61 -9.65 -17.91
N MET A 345 3.49 -8.95 -17.69
CA MET A 345 3.16 -7.76 -18.49
C MET A 345 2.54 -6.61 -17.68
N ASP A 346 1.85 -6.87 -16.59
CA ASP A 346 1.01 -5.94 -15.81
C ASP A 346 -0.30 -5.53 -16.53
N GLU A 347 -1.42 -5.77 -15.86
CA GLU A 347 -2.80 -5.45 -16.28
C GLU A 347 -3.16 -5.86 -17.73
N PRO A 348 -2.91 -7.11 -18.17
CA PRO A 348 -3.43 -7.59 -19.44
C PRO A 348 -4.96 -7.69 -19.41
N ASN A 349 -5.57 -7.56 -20.58
CA ASN A 349 -7.00 -7.70 -20.82
C ASN A 349 -7.28 -8.47 -22.11
N ASP A 350 -8.54 -8.50 -22.57
CA ASP A 350 -8.92 -9.23 -23.79
C ASP A 350 -8.16 -8.74 -25.03
N ALA A 351 -7.89 -7.43 -25.14
CA ALA A 351 -7.15 -6.89 -26.29
C ALA A 351 -5.68 -7.34 -26.33
N LEU A 352 -5.09 -7.57 -25.16
CA LEU A 352 -3.71 -8.00 -25.00
C LEU A 352 -3.57 -9.52 -24.79
N ALA A 353 -4.67 -10.26 -24.70
CA ALA A 353 -4.68 -11.68 -24.33
C ALA A 353 -3.83 -12.56 -25.24
N ALA A 354 -3.84 -12.30 -26.55
CA ALA A 354 -3.03 -13.05 -27.51
C ALA A 354 -1.52 -12.85 -27.25
N ALA A 355 -1.08 -11.60 -27.10
CA ALA A 355 0.32 -11.27 -26.79
C ALA A 355 0.73 -11.83 -25.42
N TYR A 356 -0.14 -11.71 -24.41
CA TYR A 356 0.12 -12.26 -23.08
C TYR A 356 0.30 -13.78 -23.09
N ARG A 357 -0.59 -14.50 -23.80
CA ARG A 357 -0.48 -15.96 -23.94
C ARG A 357 0.82 -16.38 -24.62
N GLU A 358 1.28 -15.64 -25.60
CA GLU A 358 2.56 -15.91 -26.27
C GLU A 358 3.74 -15.73 -25.30
N ILE A 359 3.73 -14.67 -24.49
CA ILE A 359 4.72 -14.46 -23.43
C ILE A 359 4.69 -15.62 -22.44
N ALA A 360 3.51 -15.99 -21.94
CA ALA A 360 3.34 -17.07 -20.99
C ALA A 360 3.80 -18.43 -21.55
N GLN A 361 3.48 -18.73 -22.81
CA GLN A 361 3.94 -19.94 -23.51
C GLN A 361 5.46 -19.98 -23.67
N THR A 362 6.12 -18.83 -23.77
CA THR A 362 7.58 -18.73 -23.85
C THR A 362 8.21 -18.90 -22.45
N VAL A 363 7.66 -18.26 -21.41
CA VAL A 363 8.27 -18.18 -20.08
C VAL A 363 7.99 -19.43 -19.23
N LYS A 364 6.72 -19.85 -19.13
CA LYS A 364 6.33 -20.93 -18.18
C LYS A 364 7.12 -22.24 -18.35
N PRO A 365 7.37 -22.74 -19.57
CA PRO A 365 8.17 -23.94 -19.73
C PRO A 365 9.65 -23.79 -19.32
N LEU A 366 10.16 -22.55 -19.31
CA LEU A 366 11.54 -22.23 -18.95
C LEU A 366 11.73 -21.96 -17.45
N MET A 367 10.64 -21.79 -16.72
CA MET A 367 10.65 -21.49 -15.27
C MET A 367 9.71 -22.45 -14.52
N PRO A 368 9.91 -23.78 -14.60
CA PRO A 368 9.01 -24.74 -13.97
C PRO A 368 8.95 -24.54 -12.45
N GLY A 369 7.73 -24.53 -11.90
CA GLY A 369 7.49 -24.33 -10.46
C GLY A 369 7.40 -22.87 -10.02
N VAL A 370 7.83 -21.91 -10.82
CA VAL A 370 7.59 -20.49 -10.59
C VAL A 370 6.15 -20.16 -10.96
N LYS A 371 5.41 -19.52 -10.05
CA LYS A 371 4.02 -19.10 -10.27
C LYS A 371 3.96 -17.75 -10.96
N ILE A 372 3.13 -17.65 -12.00
CA ILE A 372 2.84 -16.39 -12.68
C ILE A 372 1.74 -15.67 -11.91
N LEU A 373 2.11 -14.55 -11.26
CA LEU A 373 1.19 -13.61 -10.61
C LEU A 373 0.93 -12.47 -11.58
N GLU A 374 -0.33 -12.13 -11.82
CA GLU A 374 -0.65 -11.03 -12.71
C GLU A 374 -1.79 -10.16 -12.19
N PRO A 375 -1.58 -8.85 -11.94
CA PRO A 375 -2.66 -7.87 -11.91
C PRO A 375 -3.39 -7.88 -13.25
N VAL A 376 -4.71 -8.07 -13.25
CA VAL A 376 -5.48 -8.20 -14.49
C VAL A 376 -6.60 -7.17 -14.55
N LEU A 377 -6.80 -6.59 -15.73
CA LEU A 377 -8.04 -5.92 -16.07
C LEU A 377 -9.13 -6.97 -16.31
N PRO A 378 -10.43 -6.58 -16.40
CA PRO A 378 -11.51 -7.54 -16.64
C PRO A 378 -11.23 -8.39 -17.87
N THR A 379 -11.04 -9.69 -17.66
CA THR A 379 -10.81 -10.67 -18.75
C THR A 379 -11.00 -12.11 -18.27
N HIS A 380 -11.50 -12.97 -19.13
CA HIS A 380 -11.51 -14.42 -18.99
C HIS A 380 -10.58 -15.12 -20.00
N ALA A 381 -9.88 -14.33 -20.83
CA ALA A 381 -9.11 -14.86 -21.95
C ALA A 381 -7.70 -15.37 -21.55
N LEU A 382 -7.33 -15.37 -20.25
CA LEU A 382 -5.99 -15.72 -19.78
C LEU A 382 -5.90 -17.08 -19.08
N ASP A 383 -6.94 -17.92 -19.16
CA ASP A 383 -6.98 -19.25 -18.58
C ASP A 383 -5.74 -20.08 -18.97
N GLY A 384 -5.06 -20.67 -17.98
CA GLY A 384 -3.83 -21.45 -18.14
C GLY A 384 -2.55 -20.62 -18.35
N ALA A 385 -2.67 -19.32 -18.61
CA ALA A 385 -1.52 -18.42 -18.73
C ALA A 385 -1.14 -17.77 -17.39
N VAL A 386 -2.11 -17.53 -16.50
CA VAL A 386 -1.93 -16.99 -15.15
C VAL A 386 -2.05 -18.12 -14.13
N ASP A 387 -1.25 -18.09 -13.05
CA ASP A 387 -1.31 -19.05 -11.94
C ASP A 387 -1.86 -18.39 -10.66
N ILE A 388 -1.68 -17.08 -10.50
CA ILE A 388 -2.22 -16.29 -9.39
C ILE A 388 -2.88 -15.05 -10.00
N TRP A 389 -4.20 -15.05 -10.01
CA TRP A 389 -5.00 -13.93 -10.53
C TRP A 389 -5.03 -12.80 -9.53
N CYS A 390 -4.90 -11.56 -10.00
CA CYS A 390 -5.02 -10.38 -9.16
C CYS A 390 -5.93 -9.33 -9.80
N PRO A 391 -7.28 -9.52 -9.81
CA PRO A 391 -8.23 -8.51 -10.24
C PRO A 391 -8.36 -7.38 -9.21
N SER A 392 -8.83 -6.20 -9.64
CA SER A 392 -9.26 -5.18 -8.67
C SER A 392 -10.47 -5.67 -7.86
N ILE A 393 -10.65 -5.15 -6.65
CA ILE A 393 -11.68 -5.65 -5.71
C ILE A 393 -13.11 -5.59 -6.26
N ASP A 394 -13.42 -4.58 -7.08
CA ASP A 394 -14.73 -4.44 -7.74
C ASP A 394 -14.91 -5.45 -8.87
N VAL A 395 -13.85 -5.73 -9.63
CA VAL A 395 -13.85 -6.76 -10.68
C VAL A 395 -14.04 -8.14 -10.05
N TYR A 396 -13.32 -8.41 -8.96
CA TYR A 396 -13.50 -9.67 -8.21
C TYR A 396 -14.95 -9.85 -7.73
N GLU A 397 -15.55 -8.83 -7.08
CA GLU A 397 -16.95 -8.96 -6.61
C GLU A 397 -17.93 -9.17 -7.75
N ARG A 398 -17.77 -8.45 -8.86
CA ARG A 398 -18.64 -8.58 -10.04
C ARG A 398 -18.55 -9.96 -10.69
N ASP A 399 -17.32 -10.47 -10.86
CA ASP A 399 -17.03 -11.72 -11.55
C ASP A 399 -16.62 -12.85 -10.59
N ARG A 400 -17.09 -12.78 -9.35
CA ARG A 400 -16.67 -13.65 -8.26
C ARG A 400 -16.78 -15.14 -8.60
N ALA A 401 -17.86 -15.55 -9.26
CA ALA A 401 -18.05 -16.96 -9.63
C ALA A 401 -16.94 -17.49 -10.55
N TYR A 402 -16.43 -16.66 -11.46
CA TYR A 402 -15.31 -17.00 -12.33
C TYR A 402 -14.02 -17.18 -11.52
N TYR A 403 -13.63 -16.18 -10.73
CA TYR A 403 -12.37 -16.23 -9.96
C TYR A 403 -12.39 -17.33 -8.88
N ASP A 404 -13.51 -17.51 -8.18
CA ASP A 404 -13.67 -18.62 -7.23
C ASP A 404 -13.59 -19.98 -7.95
N GLY A 405 -14.09 -20.08 -9.18
CA GLY A 405 -13.94 -21.24 -10.07
C GLY A 405 -12.49 -21.51 -10.47
N ARG A 406 -11.68 -20.46 -10.70
CA ARG A 406 -10.24 -20.60 -10.97
C ARG A 406 -9.50 -21.14 -9.75
N VAL A 407 -9.83 -20.65 -8.55
CA VAL A 407 -9.25 -21.17 -7.30
C VAL A 407 -9.61 -22.65 -7.09
N ALA A 408 -10.85 -23.04 -7.39
CA ALA A 408 -11.26 -24.46 -7.33
C ALA A 408 -10.50 -25.37 -8.32
N GLN A 409 -9.92 -24.80 -9.38
CA GLN A 409 -9.06 -25.49 -10.35
C GLN A 409 -7.56 -25.48 -9.97
N GLY A 410 -7.19 -24.83 -8.86
CA GLY A 410 -5.84 -24.81 -8.32
C GLY A 410 -5.05 -23.52 -8.54
N ASP A 411 -5.67 -22.47 -9.11
CA ASP A 411 -5.04 -21.15 -9.21
C ASP A 411 -5.06 -20.44 -7.84
N GLY A 412 -4.16 -19.48 -7.66
CA GLY A 412 -4.19 -18.54 -6.56
C GLY A 412 -5.04 -17.30 -6.87
N LEU A 413 -5.45 -16.58 -5.84
CA LEU A 413 -6.20 -15.34 -5.97
C LEU A 413 -5.70 -14.26 -5.01
N TYR A 414 -5.21 -13.16 -5.57
CA TYR A 414 -4.99 -11.89 -4.89
C TYR A 414 -6.01 -10.88 -5.39
N VAL A 415 -6.09 -9.75 -4.73
CA VAL A 415 -6.84 -8.58 -5.21
C VAL A 415 -5.98 -7.34 -5.10
N TYR A 416 -6.32 -6.31 -5.88
CA TYR A 416 -5.63 -5.02 -5.77
C TYR A 416 -6.61 -3.85 -5.73
N THR A 417 -6.09 -2.69 -5.31
CA THR A 417 -6.67 -1.37 -5.53
C THR A 417 -5.60 -0.42 -6.09
N CYS A 418 -6.04 0.61 -6.79
CA CYS A 418 -5.19 1.70 -7.27
C CYS A 418 -6.06 2.96 -7.40
N LEU A 419 -5.92 3.73 -8.47
CA LEU A 419 -6.85 4.82 -8.83
C LEU A 419 -8.32 4.34 -8.95
N THR A 420 -8.54 3.05 -8.95
CA THR A 420 -9.83 2.36 -8.93
C THR A 420 -9.81 1.25 -7.87
N PRO A 421 -11.01 0.82 -7.34
CA PRO A 421 -12.29 1.47 -7.48
C PRO A 421 -12.48 2.68 -6.57
N GLY A 422 -13.36 3.59 -6.99
CA GLY A 422 -13.80 4.74 -6.20
C GLY A 422 -15.14 4.53 -5.51
N GLY A 423 -15.85 5.63 -5.26
CA GLY A 423 -17.17 5.62 -4.64
C GLY A 423 -17.16 4.98 -3.24
N ASN A 424 -18.08 4.06 -2.98
CA ASN A 424 -18.18 3.39 -1.68
C ASN A 424 -17.24 2.19 -1.52
N TYR A 425 -16.48 1.81 -2.54
CA TYR A 425 -15.51 0.72 -2.41
C TYR A 425 -14.38 1.04 -1.43
N MET A 426 -13.87 0.02 -0.76
CA MET A 426 -12.68 0.14 0.08
C MET A 426 -11.47 0.49 -0.79
N ASN A 427 -10.81 1.60 -0.47
CA ASN A 427 -9.56 2.01 -1.10
C ASN A 427 -8.79 2.91 -0.11
N ARG A 428 -7.60 3.40 -0.49
CA ARG A 428 -6.67 4.06 0.43
C ARG A 428 -6.38 5.55 0.11
N MET A 429 -7.30 6.25 -0.56
CA MET A 429 -7.11 7.67 -0.87
C MET A 429 -7.10 8.54 0.39
N LEU A 430 -6.46 9.69 0.32
CA LEU A 430 -6.35 10.62 1.46
C LEU A 430 -7.70 11.15 1.94
N ASP A 431 -8.64 11.33 1.03
CA ASP A 431 -10.00 11.80 1.30
C ASP A 431 -11.01 10.69 1.60
N MET A 432 -10.53 9.47 1.85
CA MET A 432 -11.33 8.34 2.31
C MET A 432 -11.10 8.05 3.80
N GLN A 433 -12.13 7.52 4.47
CA GLN A 433 -12.02 7.11 5.87
C GLN A 433 -10.93 6.05 6.07
N ARG A 434 -10.12 6.19 7.11
CA ARG A 434 -9.07 5.20 7.47
C ARG A 434 -9.67 3.83 7.81
N LEU A 435 -10.89 3.80 8.33
CA LEU A 435 -11.60 2.55 8.64
C LEU A 435 -11.80 1.65 7.41
N ARG A 436 -11.99 2.20 6.20
CA ARG A 436 -12.06 1.41 4.95
C ARG A 436 -10.82 0.56 4.74
N GLN A 437 -9.66 1.10 5.10
CA GLN A 437 -8.35 0.49 4.89
C GLN A 437 -8.09 -0.62 5.90
N VAL A 438 -8.63 -0.50 7.11
CA VAL A 438 -8.63 -1.59 8.10
C VAL A 438 -9.54 -2.72 7.64
N LEU A 439 -10.78 -2.40 7.26
CA LEU A 439 -11.80 -3.38 6.89
C LEU A 439 -11.49 -4.11 5.57
N LEU A 440 -10.68 -3.53 4.71
CA LEU A 440 -10.13 -4.20 3.53
C LEU A 440 -9.47 -5.56 3.88
N PHE A 441 -8.79 -5.62 5.03
CA PHE A 441 -8.15 -6.83 5.52
C PHE A 441 -9.03 -7.70 6.43
N TRP A 442 -10.28 -7.31 6.67
CA TRP A 442 -11.30 -8.19 7.24
C TRP A 442 -12.01 -9.02 6.14
N MET A 443 -11.93 -8.56 4.88
CA MET A 443 -12.59 -9.20 3.76
C MET A 443 -12.10 -10.63 3.44
N PRO A 444 -10.82 -11.03 3.65
CA PRO A 444 -10.42 -12.43 3.49
C PRO A 444 -11.16 -13.41 4.40
N ALA A 445 -11.70 -12.97 5.54
CA ALA A 445 -12.59 -13.81 6.35
C ALA A 445 -13.98 -13.99 5.72
N VAL A 446 -14.43 -13.01 4.91
CA VAL A 446 -15.68 -13.07 4.13
C VAL A 446 -15.48 -13.79 2.79
N TYR A 447 -14.35 -13.53 2.14
CA TYR A 447 -13.92 -14.05 0.85
C TYR A 447 -12.65 -14.92 1.01
N PRO A 448 -12.76 -16.16 1.52
CA PRO A 448 -11.61 -16.97 1.94
C PRO A 448 -10.70 -17.41 0.79
N ASN A 449 -11.13 -17.28 -0.47
CA ASN A 449 -10.31 -17.54 -1.64
C ASN A 449 -9.28 -16.42 -1.89
N VAL A 450 -9.47 -15.23 -1.32
CA VAL A 450 -8.54 -14.10 -1.46
C VAL A 450 -7.35 -14.30 -0.52
N GLN A 451 -6.21 -14.68 -1.10
CA GLN A 451 -4.98 -15.04 -0.41
C GLN A 451 -3.97 -13.90 -0.29
N GLY A 452 -4.17 -12.82 -1.02
CA GLY A 452 -3.24 -11.70 -1.02
C GLY A 452 -3.84 -10.38 -1.49
N PHE A 453 -3.08 -9.32 -1.23
CA PHE A 453 -3.39 -7.95 -1.64
C PHE A 453 -2.15 -7.29 -2.23
N LEU A 454 -2.32 -6.63 -3.36
CA LEU A 454 -1.29 -5.88 -4.06
C LEU A 454 -1.68 -4.40 -4.19
N HIS A 455 -0.71 -3.51 -4.08
CA HIS A 455 -0.84 -2.12 -4.51
C HIS A 455 0.45 -1.62 -5.16
N TRP A 456 0.34 -0.83 -6.23
CA TRP A 456 1.49 -0.35 -6.99
C TRP A 456 2.33 0.72 -6.29
N GLY A 457 1.77 1.44 -5.32
CA GLY A 457 2.35 2.67 -4.79
C GLY A 457 2.78 2.60 -3.32
N LEU A 458 4.02 2.15 -2.99
CA LEU A 458 4.60 2.39 -1.67
C LEU A 458 5.11 3.84 -1.56
N ASN A 459 5.94 4.25 -2.52
CA ASN A 459 6.66 5.52 -2.57
C ASN A 459 6.88 6.00 -4.02
N GLN A 460 5.86 5.87 -4.87
CA GLN A 460 5.91 6.19 -6.30
C GLN A 460 5.68 7.70 -6.55
N TYR A 461 6.45 8.56 -5.85
CA TYR A 461 6.33 10.01 -6.05
C TYR A 461 6.63 10.36 -7.50
N PRO A 462 5.79 11.16 -8.17
CA PRO A 462 6.05 11.61 -9.53
C PRO A 462 7.32 12.46 -9.62
N ALA A 463 7.95 12.43 -10.78
CA ALA A 463 9.16 13.21 -10.99
C ALA A 463 8.91 14.71 -10.79
N GLY A 464 9.73 15.35 -9.95
CA GLY A 464 9.63 16.78 -9.67
C GLY A 464 8.51 17.20 -8.71
N VAL A 465 7.73 16.26 -8.18
CA VAL A 465 6.63 16.54 -7.25
C VAL A 465 7.05 16.27 -5.81
N ASN A 466 6.90 17.26 -4.93
CA ASN A 466 7.05 17.09 -3.49
C ASN A 466 5.75 16.53 -2.90
N PRO A 467 5.72 15.32 -2.32
CA PRO A 467 4.50 14.70 -1.81
C PRO A 467 3.90 15.42 -0.58
N PHE A 468 4.64 16.34 0.05
CA PHE A 468 4.13 17.20 1.12
C PHE A 468 3.46 18.47 0.61
N GLU A 469 3.67 18.84 -0.65
CA GLU A 469 3.12 20.03 -1.29
C GLU A 469 2.02 19.69 -2.29
N ARG A 470 2.04 18.45 -2.80
CA ARG A 470 1.08 17.98 -3.80
C ARG A 470 0.86 16.47 -3.68
N SER A 471 -0.39 16.08 -3.48
CA SER A 471 -0.81 14.68 -3.32
C SER A 471 -1.55 14.12 -4.53
N SER A 472 -2.27 14.98 -5.27
CA SER A 472 -2.92 14.62 -6.52
C SER A 472 -1.93 14.83 -7.66
N THR A 473 -1.76 13.83 -8.52
CA THR A 473 -0.80 13.93 -9.62
C THR A 473 -1.52 13.81 -10.94
N MET A 474 -1.11 14.60 -11.92
CA MET A 474 -1.64 14.47 -13.26
C MET A 474 -1.23 13.12 -13.86
N PHE A 475 -2.18 12.44 -14.47
CA PHE A 475 -1.91 11.19 -15.17
C PHE A 475 -1.00 11.45 -16.37
N SER A 476 -1.21 12.60 -17.05
CA SER A 476 -0.34 13.12 -18.09
C SER A 476 -0.49 14.64 -18.19
N GLU A 477 0.61 15.38 -18.26
CA GLU A 477 0.57 16.82 -18.56
C GLU A 477 0.00 17.10 -19.95
N GLN A 478 0.19 16.16 -20.88
CA GLN A 478 -0.32 16.23 -22.23
C GLN A 478 -1.86 16.20 -22.28
N VAL A 479 -2.51 15.49 -21.32
CA VAL A 479 -3.97 15.51 -21.23
C VAL A 479 -4.49 16.92 -20.92
N LEU A 480 -3.77 17.72 -20.10
CA LEU A 480 -4.14 19.13 -19.89
C LEU A 480 -4.01 19.99 -21.13
N GLU A 481 -3.01 19.74 -21.96
CA GLU A 481 -2.81 20.46 -23.21
C GLU A 481 -3.99 20.26 -24.16
N PHE A 482 -4.44 19.01 -24.30
CA PHE A 482 -5.52 18.64 -25.24
C PHE A 482 -6.93 18.75 -24.63
N HIS A 483 -7.06 18.59 -23.31
CA HIS A 483 -8.34 18.56 -22.58
C HIS A 483 -8.27 19.42 -21.31
N PRO A 484 -8.08 20.73 -21.41
CA PRO A 484 -7.83 21.60 -20.24
C PRO A 484 -8.99 21.64 -19.23
N LYS A 485 -10.20 21.26 -19.64
CA LYS A 485 -11.39 21.23 -18.76
C LYS A 485 -11.60 19.89 -18.06
N ARG A 486 -10.86 18.83 -18.45
CA ARG A 486 -11.08 17.46 -17.94
C ARG A 486 -9.75 16.74 -17.73
N ALA A 487 -8.90 17.34 -16.90
CA ALA A 487 -7.64 16.70 -16.55
C ALA A 487 -7.88 15.37 -15.82
N MET A 488 -7.13 14.34 -16.21
CA MET A 488 -7.03 13.10 -15.47
C MET A 488 -6.00 13.25 -14.35
N PHE A 489 -6.40 12.94 -13.13
CA PHE A 489 -5.50 12.91 -11.98
C PHE A 489 -5.44 11.52 -11.39
N LEU A 490 -4.25 11.11 -10.95
CA LEU A 490 -4.16 10.08 -9.94
C LEU A 490 -4.70 10.69 -8.64
N PRO A 491 -5.66 10.02 -7.96
CA PRO A 491 -6.27 10.54 -6.74
C PRO A 491 -5.26 10.81 -5.65
N ALA A 492 -5.58 11.75 -4.79
CA ALA A 492 -4.73 12.14 -3.68
C ALA A 492 -4.33 10.93 -2.82
N GLY A 493 -3.03 10.65 -2.80
CA GLY A 493 -2.45 9.55 -2.03
C GLY A 493 -2.39 8.18 -2.72
N ASP A 494 -2.87 8.02 -3.95
CA ASP A 494 -2.79 6.74 -4.67
C ASP A 494 -1.33 6.27 -4.84
N CYS A 495 -0.46 7.19 -5.27
CA CYS A 495 0.93 6.87 -5.61
C CYS A 495 1.83 6.53 -4.41
N CYS A 496 1.44 6.84 -3.19
CA CYS A 496 2.29 6.58 -2.03
C CYS A 496 1.52 6.41 -0.73
N ILE A 497 2.10 5.62 0.16
CA ILE A 497 1.66 5.43 1.55
C ILE A 497 2.82 5.62 2.54
N PHE A 498 4.04 5.73 2.03
CA PHE A 498 5.21 6.23 2.76
C PHE A 498 5.64 7.57 2.18
N TYR A 499 6.22 8.41 3.03
CA TYR A 499 6.74 9.72 2.66
C TYR A 499 8.25 9.79 2.85
N PRO A 500 8.98 10.62 2.08
CA PRO A 500 10.41 10.77 2.27
C PRO A 500 10.68 11.60 3.54
N GLY A 501 11.33 11.02 4.52
CA GLY A 501 11.86 11.74 5.69
C GLY A 501 13.30 12.19 5.48
N TYR A 502 13.88 12.83 6.47
CA TYR A 502 15.25 13.33 6.37
C TYR A 502 16.27 12.16 6.30
N ASP A 503 16.19 11.24 7.23
CA ASP A 503 17.13 10.12 7.36
C ASP A 503 16.43 8.74 7.41
N GLU A 504 15.11 8.69 7.24
CA GLU A 504 14.29 7.47 7.17
C GLU A 504 12.98 7.74 6.42
N PRO A 505 12.29 6.69 5.92
CA PRO A 505 10.93 6.86 5.42
C PRO A 505 9.99 7.20 6.56
N LEU A 506 9.03 8.09 6.31
CA LEU A 506 7.94 8.35 7.22
C LEU A 506 6.75 7.42 6.87
N LEU A 507 6.25 6.72 7.87
CA LEU A 507 4.97 6.03 7.81
C LEU A 507 3.83 7.04 7.66
N SER A 508 2.63 6.55 7.40
CA SER A 508 1.43 7.38 7.30
C SER A 508 0.29 6.80 8.12
N THR A 509 -0.73 7.61 8.41
CA THR A 509 -1.97 7.14 9.05
C THR A 509 -2.63 6.03 8.23
N ARG A 510 -2.46 6.04 6.90
CA ARG A 510 -2.93 4.98 5.99
C ARG A 510 -2.12 3.69 6.12
N SER A 511 -0.80 3.77 6.22
CA SER A 511 0.03 2.57 6.45
C SER A 511 -0.25 1.93 7.81
N GLU A 512 -0.54 2.75 8.83
CA GLU A 512 -0.97 2.28 10.14
C GLU A 512 -2.34 1.60 10.10
N ALA A 513 -3.29 2.12 9.31
CA ALA A 513 -4.59 1.49 9.11
C ALA A 513 -4.46 0.12 8.41
N HIS A 514 -3.60 0.01 7.38
CA HIS A 514 -3.28 -1.28 6.74
C HIS A 514 -2.67 -2.26 7.75
N ARG A 515 -1.67 -1.82 8.52
CA ARG A 515 -1.04 -2.64 9.56
C ARG A 515 -2.07 -3.17 10.54
N LEU A 516 -2.94 -2.31 11.05
CA LEU A 516 -3.99 -2.66 12.00
C LEU A 516 -4.95 -3.71 11.44
N GLY A 517 -5.37 -3.55 10.17
CA GLY A 517 -6.24 -4.52 9.49
C GLY A 517 -5.57 -5.87 9.27
N LEU A 518 -4.29 -5.88 8.90
CA LEU A 518 -3.50 -7.11 8.72
C LEU A 518 -3.23 -7.82 10.06
N GLU A 519 -3.04 -7.08 11.14
CA GLU A 519 -2.95 -7.66 12.49
C GLU A 519 -4.27 -8.32 12.92
N ASP A 520 -5.41 -7.68 12.60
CA ASP A 520 -6.73 -8.26 12.85
C ASP A 520 -6.96 -9.51 12.00
N LEU A 521 -6.54 -9.52 10.73
CA LEU A 521 -6.63 -10.70 9.86
C LEU A 521 -5.87 -11.89 10.42
N CYS A 522 -4.68 -11.68 11.01
CA CYS A 522 -3.94 -12.75 11.67
C CYS A 522 -4.77 -13.41 12.78
N LEU A 523 -5.50 -12.62 13.56
CA LEU A 523 -6.36 -13.13 14.62
C LEU A 523 -7.62 -13.82 14.06
N LEU A 524 -8.26 -13.23 13.02
CA LEU A 524 -9.39 -13.86 12.34
C LEU A 524 -9.03 -15.25 11.80
N GLN A 525 -7.81 -15.41 11.29
CA GLN A 525 -7.30 -16.69 10.77
C GLN A 525 -7.04 -17.75 11.88
N THR A 526 -7.01 -17.37 13.15
CA THR A 526 -6.94 -18.33 14.26
C THR A 526 -8.30 -18.91 14.65
N LEU A 527 -9.39 -18.33 14.17
CA LEU A 527 -10.75 -18.77 14.47
C LEU A 527 -11.24 -19.80 13.45
N PRO A 528 -12.22 -20.66 13.81
CA PRO A 528 -12.96 -21.46 12.84
C PRO A 528 -13.55 -20.57 11.72
N ALA A 529 -13.44 -21.00 10.46
CA ALA A 529 -13.81 -20.18 9.31
C ALA A 529 -15.23 -19.60 9.36
N GLY A 530 -16.21 -20.36 9.89
CA GLY A 530 -17.57 -19.88 10.08
C GLY A 530 -17.70 -18.77 11.11
N GLU A 531 -16.94 -18.86 12.22
CA GLU A 531 -16.90 -17.88 13.29
C GLU A 531 -16.20 -16.59 12.82
N ALA A 532 -15.03 -16.72 12.17
CA ALA A 532 -14.31 -15.59 11.58
C ALA A 532 -15.20 -14.83 10.58
N ARG A 533 -15.90 -15.56 9.69
CA ARG A 533 -16.83 -14.96 8.72
C ARG A 533 -17.98 -14.25 9.42
N ALA A 534 -18.64 -14.90 10.37
CA ALA A 534 -19.76 -14.30 11.09
C ALA A 534 -19.36 -13.02 11.83
N LEU A 535 -18.18 -13.02 12.46
CA LEU A 535 -17.64 -11.86 13.13
C LEU A 535 -17.31 -10.74 12.12
N ALA A 536 -16.61 -11.04 11.03
CA ALA A 536 -16.27 -10.06 10.01
C ALA A 536 -17.53 -9.42 9.39
N GLN A 537 -18.56 -10.20 9.14
CA GLN A 537 -19.84 -9.73 8.58
C GLN A 537 -20.61 -8.76 9.51
N THR A 538 -20.24 -8.66 10.79
CA THR A 538 -20.81 -7.63 11.68
C THR A 538 -20.32 -6.21 11.32
N VAL A 539 -19.21 -6.08 10.59
CA VAL A 539 -18.61 -4.80 10.22
C VAL A 539 -18.40 -4.63 8.71
N ALA A 540 -18.26 -5.73 7.96
CA ALA A 540 -18.10 -5.69 6.49
C ALA A 540 -18.66 -6.95 5.85
N ARG A 541 -19.56 -6.80 4.84
CA ARG A 541 -20.18 -7.89 4.09
C ARG A 541 -19.67 -7.97 2.65
N GLY A 542 -19.07 -6.90 2.17
CA GLY A 542 -18.49 -6.76 0.85
C GLY A 542 -17.54 -5.57 0.80
N TYR A 543 -16.79 -5.43 -0.29
CA TYR A 543 -15.84 -4.32 -0.46
C TYR A 543 -16.53 -2.95 -0.58
N ALA A 544 -17.82 -2.90 -0.86
CA ALA A 544 -18.65 -1.70 -0.89
C ALA A 544 -19.75 -1.69 0.20
N ASP A 545 -19.91 -2.77 0.99
CA ASP A 545 -20.92 -2.91 2.06
C ASP A 545 -20.23 -3.13 3.41
N TYR A 546 -20.00 -2.03 4.15
CA TYR A 546 -19.31 -2.06 5.43
C TYR A 546 -19.74 -0.89 6.33
N THR A 547 -19.43 -1.02 7.64
CA THR A 547 -19.70 0.05 8.61
C THR A 547 -18.74 1.24 8.42
N LYS A 548 -19.27 2.44 8.58
CA LYS A 548 -18.49 3.70 8.65
C LYS A 548 -18.22 4.12 10.10
N SER A 549 -18.66 3.33 11.09
CA SER A 549 -18.56 3.61 12.51
C SER A 549 -17.30 3.02 13.12
N ILE A 550 -16.36 3.86 13.53
CA ILE A 550 -15.17 3.46 14.30
C ILE A 550 -15.56 2.75 15.61
N PRO A 551 -16.52 3.24 16.41
CA PRO A 551 -16.98 2.51 17.61
C PRO A 551 -17.52 1.11 17.30
N ALA A 552 -18.26 0.91 16.20
CA ALA A 552 -18.74 -0.42 15.81
C ALA A 552 -17.57 -1.37 15.45
N TYR A 553 -16.57 -0.87 14.73
CA TYR A 553 -15.33 -1.62 14.47
C TYR A 553 -14.59 -1.96 15.77
N ARG A 554 -14.38 -0.99 16.69
CA ARG A 554 -13.69 -1.22 17.97
C ARG A 554 -14.41 -2.27 18.81
N ALA A 555 -15.74 -2.28 18.81
CA ALA A 555 -16.54 -3.32 19.47
C ALA A 555 -16.37 -4.70 18.82
N ALA A 556 -16.29 -4.77 17.49
CA ALA A 556 -16.01 -6.01 16.77
C ALA A 556 -14.57 -6.51 17.04
N LYS A 557 -13.59 -5.60 17.06
CA LYS A 557 -12.20 -5.92 17.42
C LYS A 557 -12.08 -6.48 18.84
N LEU A 558 -12.78 -5.93 19.79
CA LEU A 558 -12.80 -6.47 21.15
C LEU A 558 -13.31 -7.92 21.16
N ARG A 559 -14.42 -8.19 20.47
CA ARG A 559 -14.94 -9.57 20.32
C ARG A 559 -13.94 -10.50 19.63
N LEU A 560 -13.21 -10.00 18.61
CA LEU A 560 -12.16 -10.76 17.95
C LEU A 560 -11.05 -11.16 18.93
N LEU A 561 -10.59 -10.23 19.76
CA LEU A 561 -9.55 -10.47 20.75
C LEU A 561 -10.00 -11.50 21.81
N GLU A 562 -11.25 -11.41 22.27
CA GLU A 562 -11.86 -12.37 23.20
C GLU A 562 -11.97 -13.78 22.58
N ALA A 563 -12.45 -13.87 21.35
CA ALA A 563 -12.55 -15.13 20.62
C ALA A 563 -11.17 -15.77 20.37
N ALA A 564 -10.19 -14.99 19.90
CA ALA A 564 -8.82 -15.46 19.66
C ALA A 564 -8.12 -15.90 20.96
N GLN A 565 -8.40 -15.26 22.09
CA GLN A 565 -7.88 -15.69 23.38
C GLN A 565 -8.48 -17.04 23.80
N ASN A 566 -9.79 -17.24 23.59
CA ASN A 566 -10.49 -18.48 23.95
C ASN A 566 -10.05 -19.65 23.05
N ALA A 567 -9.85 -19.43 21.75
CA ALA A 567 -9.34 -20.43 20.82
C ALA A 567 -7.99 -20.99 21.27
N LYS A 568 -7.09 -20.13 21.78
CA LYS A 568 -5.78 -20.53 22.30
C LYS A 568 -5.86 -21.40 23.55
N ASN A 569 -6.88 -21.21 24.40
CA ASN A 569 -7.03 -21.96 25.66
C ASN A 569 -7.62 -23.37 25.44
N ASN A 570 -8.22 -23.62 24.27
CA ASN A 570 -8.90 -24.86 23.92
C ASN A 570 -8.07 -25.76 22.96
N GLY A 571 -6.94 -25.28 22.46
CA GLY A 571 -5.99 -25.99 21.60
C GLY A 571 -4.65 -26.23 22.29
#